data_1b070f3a024bb4d8b0be3c389f751ee3
#
_entry.id   1b070f3a024bb4d8b0be3c389f751ee3
#
_cell.length_a   1.000
_cell.length_b   1.000
_cell.length_c   1.000
_cell.angle_alpha   90.00
_cell.angle_beta   90.00
_cell.angle_gamma   90.00
#
_symmetry.space_group_name_H-M   'P 1'
#
loop_
_entity.id
_entity.type
_entity.pdbx_description
1 polymer ?
#
loop_
_entity_poly.entity_id
_entity_poly.type
_entity_poly.pdbx_seq_one_letter_code
_entity_poly.pdbx_strand_id
1 'polypeptide(L)'
;MRVGSKGAGVSLNLGTKTIVRVKRGSKQRLRIGIGNQRVSSASVSREVVKIFLQRFHSVRNCDVEVEHEIGAPIGAGFGTSGAAALSLALALNEAMDLGMSRIEAAQVAHVAEVRCGTGLGTVIAETYGGLEIRVKPGAPGIGELVCVPVPKNLVVACHVFGPLSTRKFLSDPLTRSRINNLGGKMLKLLIEAPTIANFMKLSRRFAEHVGLITANVRALLDRADKAAIVCSMPMFGDCVFAMIDKNSIDEILRVFQEQQAGRTIISSVNQEGAQLLN
;
A
#
# COMPACT_ATOMS: atom_id res chain seq x y z
N MET A 1 0.73 -13.96 -11.80
CA MET A 1 2.15 -13.70 -11.48
C MET A 1 2.79 -12.58 -12.31
N ARG A 2 2.62 -12.56 -13.66
CA ARG A 2 3.19 -11.51 -14.54
C ARG A 2 2.35 -10.23 -14.60
N VAL A 3 1.09 -10.28 -14.19
CA VAL A 3 0.21 -9.10 -14.09
C VAL A 3 0.70 -8.22 -12.96
N GLY A 4 0.75 -6.92 -13.17
CA GLY A 4 1.22 -5.95 -12.19
C GLY A 4 1.20 -4.54 -12.75
N SER A 5 1.70 -3.57 -12.00
CA SER A 5 1.85 -2.18 -12.45
C SER A 5 3.30 -1.70 -12.35
N LYS A 6 3.67 -0.81 -13.25
CA LYS A 6 4.83 0.08 -13.08
C LYS A 6 4.41 1.27 -12.23
N GLY A 7 5.36 1.90 -11.55
CA GLY A 7 5.09 3.07 -10.72
C GLY A 7 6.17 3.28 -9.69
N ALA A 8 5.89 4.08 -8.67
CA ALA A 8 6.76 4.26 -7.52
C ALA A 8 5.93 4.41 -6.25
N GLY A 9 6.52 4.10 -5.11
CA GLY A 9 5.86 4.19 -3.81
C GLY A 9 6.84 4.21 -2.66
N VAL A 10 6.36 4.61 -1.50
CA VAL A 10 7.11 4.62 -0.25
C VAL A 10 6.38 3.78 0.79
N SER A 11 7.09 2.83 1.39
CA SER A 11 6.57 1.98 2.45
C SER A 11 6.70 2.65 3.81
N LEU A 12 5.64 2.59 4.61
CA LEU A 12 5.57 3.25 5.91
C LEU A 12 5.64 2.23 7.06
N ASN A 13 6.17 2.64 8.21
CA ASN A 13 6.10 1.84 9.44
C ASN A 13 4.68 1.80 10.05
N LEU A 14 3.75 2.53 9.49
CA LEU A 14 2.33 2.46 9.81
C LEU A 14 1.67 1.29 9.04
N GLY A 15 1.97 0.08 9.46
CA GLY A 15 1.61 -1.13 8.72
C GLY A 15 0.31 -1.80 9.18
N THR A 16 0.11 -3.01 8.66
CA THR A 16 -0.92 -3.94 9.10
C THR A 16 -0.28 -5.11 9.82
N LYS A 17 -0.68 -5.35 11.07
CA LYS A 17 -0.34 -6.56 11.81
C LYS A 17 -1.47 -7.57 11.64
N THR A 18 -1.11 -8.83 11.37
CA THR A 18 -2.08 -9.91 11.23
C THR A 18 -1.75 -11.04 12.19
N ILE A 19 -2.74 -11.44 12.98
CA ILE A 19 -2.66 -12.60 13.86
C ILE A 19 -3.51 -13.71 13.24
N VAL A 20 -2.92 -14.89 13.09
CA VAL A 20 -3.58 -16.09 12.56
C VAL A 20 -3.59 -17.18 13.60
N ARG A 21 -4.76 -17.79 13.80
CA ARG A 21 -4.94 -19.00 14.61
C ARG A 21 -5.50 -20.10 13.73
N VAL A 22 -4.84 -21.25 13.71
CA VAL A 22 -5.24 -22.41 12.92
C VAL A 22 -5.50 -23.58 13.85
N LYS A 23 -6.66 -24.23 13.70
CA LYS A 23 -7.00 -25.47 14.42
C LYS A 23 -7.41 -26.53 13.42
N ARG A 24 -6.86 -27.74 13.52
CA ARG A 24 -7.39 -28.89 12.78
C ARG A 24 -8.81 -29.18 13.25
N GLY A 25 -9.73 -29.34 12.30
CA GLY A 25 -11.15 -29.54 12.56
C GLY A 25 -11.77 -30.49 11.53
N SER A 26 -13.01 -30.93 11.78
CA SER A 26 -13.78 -31.74 10.86
C SER A 26 -14.48 -30.92 9.76
N LYS A 27 -14.58 -29.61 9.94
CA LYS A 27 -15.21 -28.67 9.00
C LYS A 27 -14.33 -27.46 8.84
N GLN A 28 -14.19 -27.00 7.60
CA GLN A 28 -13.49 -25.78 7.28
C GLN A 28 -14.32 -24.56 7.69
N ARG A 29 -13.79 -23.74 8.57
CA ARG A 29 -14.40 -22.45 8.95
C ARG A 29 -13.38 -21.33 8.81
N LEU A 30 -13.82 -20.18 8.31
CA LEU A 30 -13.00 -18.97 8.20
C LEU A 30 -13.70 -17.82 8.92
N ARG A 31 -13.01 -17.24 9.90
CA ARG A 31 -13.40 -16.02 10.58
C ARG A 31 -12.36 -14.96 10.33
N ILE A 32 -12.80 -13.75 9.98
CA ILE A 32 -11.92 -12.62 9.77
C ILE A 32 -12.43 -11.45 10.59
N GLY A 33 -11.54 -10.85 11.38
CA GLY A 33 -11.73 -9.64 12.15
C GLY A 33 -10.81 -8.51 11.67
N ILE A 34 -11.26 -7.27 11.88
CA ILE A 34 -10.47 -6.06 11.72
C ILE A 34 -10.73 -5.19 12.94
N GLY A 35 -9.69 -4.92 13.75
CA GLY A 35 -9.83 -4.12 14.96
C GLY A 35 -10.89 -4.67 15.94
N ASN A 36 -10.85 -5.97 16.19
CA ASN A 36 -11.80 -6.71 17.06
C ASN A 36 -13.26 -6.76 16.54
N GLN A 37 -13.52 -6.31 15.31
CA GLN A 37 -14.84 -6.41 14.70
C GLN A 37 -14.86 -7.48 13.60
N ARG A 38 -15.83 -8.39 13.63
CA ARG A 38 -16.01 -9.38 12.56
C ARG A 38 -16.41 -8.71 11.26
N VAL A 39 -15.71 -9.06 10.16
CA VAL A 39 -15.96 -8.47 8.84
C VAL A 39 -16.33 -9.55 7.84
N SER A 40 -17.48 -9.38 7.19
CA SER A 40 -17.90 -10.26 6.08
C SER A 40 -17.25 -9.87 4.74
N SER A 41 -16.87 -8.62 4.57
CA SER A 41 -16.45 -8.00 3.30
C SER A 41 -14.94 -8.04 3.01
N ALA A 42 -14.13 -8.76 3.80
CA ALA A 42 -12.67 -8.87 3.60
C ALA A 42 -12.34 -9.81 2.41
N SER A 43 -12.67 -9.37 1.19
CA SER A 43 -12.56 -10.18 -0.04
C SER A 43 -11.13 -10.67 -0.31
N VAL A 44 -10.13 -9.80 -0.13
CA VAL A 44 -8.73 -10.13 -0.39
C VAL A 44 -8.21 -11.16 0.61
N SER A 45 -8.47 -10.98 1.91
CA SER A 45 -8.08 -11.94 2.94
C SER A 45 -8.73 -13.31 2.72
N ARG A 46 -10.02 -13.32 2.29
CA ARG A 46 -10.71 -14.57 1.91
C ARG A 46 -10.05 -15.25 0.72
N GLU A 47 -9.66 -14.50 -0.29
CA GLU A 47 -8.99 -15.05 -1.47
C GLU A 47 -7.59 -15.58 -1.13
N VAL A 48 -6.82 -14.91 -0.25
CA VAL A 48 -5.54 -15.43 0.27
C VAL A 48 -5.76 -16.81 0.93
N VAL A 49 -6.65 -16.91 1.91
CA VAL A 49 -6.95 -18.19 2.60
C VAL A 49 -7.39 -19.26 1.60
N LYS A 50 -8.27 -18.92 0.67
CA LYS A 50 -8.74 -19.85 -0.37
C LYS A 50 -7.59 -20.40 -1.21
N ILE A 51 -6.64 -19.56 -1.63
CA ILE A 51 -5.46 -19.99 -2.40
C ILE A 51 -4.62 -20.97 -1.59
N PHE A 52 -4.37 -20.69 -0.30
CA PHE A 52 -3.63 -21.59 0.59
C PHE A 52 -4.31 -22.95 0.71
N LEU A 53 -5.61 -22.98 0.99
CA LEU A 53 -6.37 -24.21 1.15
C LEU A 53 -6.51 -25.02 -0.15
N GLN A 54 -6.48 -24.37 -1.30
CA GLN A 54 -6.46 -25.03 -2.61
C GLN A 54 -5.09 -25.60 -2.95
N ARG A 55 -4.02 -24.90 -2.61
CA ARG A 55 -2.64 -25.29 -2.92
C ARG A 55 -2.14 -26.42 -2.02
N PHE A 56 -2.54 -26.42 -0.74
CA PHE A 56 -2.03 -27.34 0.27
C PHE A 56 -3.13 -28.25 0.79
N HIS A 57 -3.13 -29.52 0.37
CA HIS A 57 -4.14 -30.50 0.78
C HIS A 57 -4.09 -30.84 2.28
N SER A 58 -2.91 -30.76 2.90
CA SER A 58 -2.68 -31.02 4.32
C SER A 58 -3.46 -30.11 5.26
N VAL A 59 -3.88 -28.93 4.79
CA VAL A 59 -4.57 -27.91 5.63
C VAL A 59 -6.03 -27.68 5.23
N ARG A 60 -6.62 -28.52 4.40
CA ARG A 60 -8.00 -28.35 3.91
C ARG A 60 -9.08 -28.37 4.99
N ASN A 61 -8.87 -29.14 6.05
CA ASN A 61 -9.83 -29.30 7.15
C ASN A 61 -9.38 -28.50 8.39
N CYS A 62 -9.08 -27.21 8.22
CA CYS A 62 -8.69 -26.34 9.31
C CYS A 62 -9.73 -25.24 9.54
N ASP A 63 -9.97 -24.94 10.80
CA ASP A 63 -10.59 -23.69 11.22
C ASP A 63 -9.52 -22.62 11.25
N VAL A 64 -9.72 -21.55 10.48
CA VAL A 64 -8.79 -20.41 10.37
C VAL A 64 -9.46 -19.19 10.95
N GLU A 65 -8.82 -18.59 11.92
CA GLU A 65 -9.19 -17.31 12.50
C GLU A 65 -8.11 -16.28 12.20
N VAL A 66 -8.51 -15.15 11.62
CA VAL A 66 -7.65 -14.06 11.19
C VAL A 66 -8.09 -12.80 11.89
N GLU A 67 -7.16 -12.08 12.50
CA GLU A 67 -7.38 -10.75 13.06
C GLU A 67 -6.36 -9.78 12.48
N HIS A 68 -6.86 -8.70 11.85
CA HIS A 68 -6.06 -7.61 11.31
C HIS A 68 -6.12 -6.40 12.22
N GLU A 69 -4.96 -5.89 12.63
CA GLU A 69 -4.79 -4.58 13.25
C GLU A 69 -4.21 -3.65 12.17
N ILE A 70 -5.01 -2.72 11.67
CA ILE A 70 -4.63 -1.83 10.56
C ILE A 70 -4.30 -0.45 11.11
N GLY A 71 -3.03 -0.07 11.03
CA GLY A 71 -2.53 1.21 11.54
C GLY A 71 -2.89 2.41 10.65
N ALA A 72 -3.03 2.20 9.34
CA ALA A 72 -3.32 3.24 8.38
C ALA A 72 -4.83 3.33 8.01
N PRO A 73 -5.33 4.49 7.58
CA PRO A 73 -6.72 4.63 7.13
C PRO A 73 -7.02 3.79 5.89
N ILE A 74 -8.05 2.95 5.97
CA ILE A 74 -8.48 2.10 4.86
C ILE A 74 -9.05 2.95 3.73
N GLY A 75 -8.61 2.67 2.48
CA GLY A 75 -9.12 3.36 1.29
C GLY A 75 -8.55 4.77 1.07
N ALA A 76 -7.60 5.21 1.88
CA ALA A 76 -6.99 6.55 1.76
C ALA A 76 -5.63 6.55 1.03
N GLY A 77 -5.35 5.54 0.20
CA GLY A 77 -4.14 5.50 -0.63
C GLY A 77 -2.91 4.86 0.05
N PHE A 78 -3.09 4.22 1.22
CA PHE A 78 -1.99 3.60 1.98
C PHE A 78 -1.72 2.13 1.63
N GLY A 79 -2.37 1.56 0.64
CA GLY A 79 -2.15 0.17 0.27
C GLY A 79 -2.64 -0.89 1.28
N THR A 80 -3.50 -0.52 2.22
CA THR A 80 -3.91 -1.37 3.35
C THR A 80 -4.44 -2.75 2.98
N SER A 81 -5.00 -2.93 1.78
CA SER A 81 -5.47 -4.25 1.33
C SER A 81 -4.30 -5.17 0.95
N GLY A 82 -3.26 -4.62 0.30
CA GLY A 82 -2.01 -5.32 0.01
C GLY A 82 -1.28 -5.71 1.29
N ALA A 83 -1.17 -4.78 2.24
CA ALA A 83 -0.55 -5.02 3.55
C ALA A 83 -1.27 -6.12 4.33
N ALA A 84 -2.61 -6.11 4.34
CA ALA A 84 -3.40 -7.18 4.97
C ALA A 84 -3.23 -8.53 4.26
N ALA A 85 -3.20 -8.54 2.93
CA ALA A 85 -2.96 -9.76 2.15
C ALA A 85 -1.57 -10.33 2.41
N LEU A 86 -0.54 -9.49 2.41
CA LEU A 86 0.85 -9.89 2.58
C LEU A 86 1.11 -10.40 4.01
N SER A 87 0.71 -9.63 5.03
CA SER A 87 0.86 -10.05 6.42
C SER A 87 0.09 -11.34 6.72
N LEU A 88 -1.10 -11.51 6.13
CA LEU A 88 -1.88 -12.75 6.24
C LEU A 88 -1.17 -13.94 5.57
N ALA A 89 -0.62 -13.74 4.38
CA ALA A 89 0.06 -14.83 3.66
C ALA A 89 1.31 -15.31 4.41
N LEU A 90 2.08 -14.39 4.98
CA LEU A 90 3.24 -14.69 5.82
C LEU A 90 2.80 -15.44 7.10
N ALA A 91 1.79 -14.95 7.81
CA ALA A 91 1.29 -15.55 9.05
C ALA A 91 0.65 -16.94 8.82
N LEU A 92 -0.05 -17.15 7.69
CA LEU A 92 -0.60 -18.46 7.33
C LEU A 92 0.49 -19.48 7.01
N ASN A 93 1.52 -19.07 6.27
CA ASN A 93 2.67 -19.92 5.97
C ASN A 93 3.31 -20.46 7.26
N GLU A 94 3.54 -19.58 8.22
CA GLU A 94 4.10 -19.93 9.53
C GLU A 94 3.14 -20.79 10.34
N ALA A 95 1.90 -20.34 10.55
CA ALA A 95 0.91 -21.03 11.37
C ALA A 95 0.53 -22.44 10.88
N MET A 96 0.73 -22.72 9.60
CA MET A 96 0.44 -23.99 8.95
C MET A 96 1.69 -24.83 8.65
N ASP A 97 2.88 -24.31 9.00
CA ASP A 97 4.20 -24.94 8.75
C ASP A 97 4.37 -25.43 7.29
N LEU A 98 4.16 -24.50 6.35
CA LEU A 98 4.15 -24.85 4.92
C LEU A 98 5.52 -24.76 4.25
N GLY A 99 6.52 -24.21 4.91
CA GLY A 99 7.90 -24.10 4.43
C GLY A 99 8.07 -23.21 3.18
N MET A 100 7.10 -22.34 2.88
CA MET A 100 7.25 -21.39 1.77
C MET A 100 8.26 -20.30 2.13
N SER A 101 9.05 -19.88 1.15
CA SER A 101 9.85 -18.67 1.29
C SER A 101 8.96 -17.43 1.42
N ARG A 102 9.51 -16.35 1.98
CA ARG A 102 8.83 -15.03 2.06
C ARG A 102 8.30 -14.58 0.68
N ILE A 103 9.08 -14.80 -0.37
CA ILE A 103 8.70 -14.43 -1.74
C ILE A 103 7.52 -15.26 -2.25
N GLU A 104 7.51 -16.57 -2.01
CA GLU A 104 6.38 -17.42 -2.42
C GLU A 104 5.10 -17.07 -1.68
N ALA A 105 5.16 -16.78 -0.38
CA ALA A 105 4.01 -16.30 0.39
C ALA A 105 3.51 -14.93 -0.14
N ALA A 106 4.41 -14.02 -0.43
CA ALA A 106 4.08 -12.72 -1.01
C ALA A 106 3.47 -12.85 -2.43
N GLN A 107 3.87 -13.84 -3.21
CA GLN A 107 3.23 -14.14 -4.50
C GLN A 107 1.77 -14.54 -4.35
N VAL A 108 1.42 -15.28 -3.30
CA VAL A 108 0.00 -15.61 -3.02
C VAL A 108 -0.80 -14.34 -2.72
N ALA A 109 -0.27 -13.46 -1.89
CA ALA A 109 -0.89 -12.16 -1.59
C ALA A 109 -1.09 -11.32 -2.86
N HIS A 110 -0.08 -11.25 -3.72
CA HIS A 110 -0.18 -10.54 -5.00
C HIS A 110 -1.27 -11.11 -5.91
N VAL A 111 -1.35 -12.44 -6.03
CA VAL A 111 -2.40 -13.09 -6.84
C VAL A 111 -3.78 -12.78 -6.29
N ALA A 112 -3.97 -12.77 -4.96
CA ALA A 112 -5.23 -12.43 -4.33
C ALA A 112 -5.65 -10.98 -4.63
N GLU A 113 -4.73 -10.01 -4.50
CA GLU A 113 -4.97 -8.61 -4.84
C GLU A 113 -5.39 -8.43 -6.31
N VAL A 114 -4.67 -9.06 -7.23
CA VAL A 114 -4.98 -9.00 -8.67
C VAL A 114 -6.36 -9.58 -8.97
N ARG A 115 -6.71 -10.75 -8.40
CA ARG A 115 -8.01 -11.39 -8.59
C ARG A 115 -9.16 -10.57 -8.02
N CYS A 116 -8.94 -9.89 -6.89
CA CYS A 116 -9.93 -9.02 -6.28
C CYS A 116 -10.02 -7.63 -6.95
N GLY A 117 -9.07 -7.28 -7.82
CA GLY A 117 -9.03 -5.95 -8.47
C GLY A 117 -8.76 -4.80 -7.49
N THR A 118 -8.02 -5.06 -6.40
CA THR A 118 -7.75 -4.09 -5.33
C THR A 118 -6.36 -3.48 -5.41
N GLY A 119 -5.38 -4.17 -6.03
CA GLY A 119 -4.03 -3.67 -6.21
C GLY A 119 -3.25 -4.42 -7.29
N LEU A 120 -2.31 -3.72 -7.94
CA LEU A 120 -1.47 -4.27 -9.01
C LEU A 120 0.03 -4.14 -8.70
N GLY A 121 0.42 -3.38 -7.68
CA GLY A 121 1.83 -3.09 -7.37
C GLY A 121 2.11 -2.87 -5.89
N THR A 122 1.11 -2.94 -5.03
CA THR A 122 1.24 -2.67 -3.60
C THR A 122 2.03 -3.77 -2.91
N VAL A 123 1.67 -5.03 -3.14
CA VAL A 123 2.31 -6.19 -2.49
C VAL A 123 3.81 -6.28 -2.79
N ILE A 124 4.25 -6.04 -4.03
CA ILE A 124 5.68 -6.05 -4.33
C ILE A 124 6.42 -4.91 -3.61
N ALA A 125 5.84 -3.70 -3.56
CA ALA A 125 6.40 -2.57 -2.82
C ALA A 125 6.54 -2.89 -1.32
N GLU A 126 5.48 -3.38 -0.70
CA GLU A 126 5.43 -3.75 0.72
C GLU A 126 6.31 -4.96 1.08
N THR A 127 6.57 -5.85 0.12
CA THR A 127 7.49 -6.97 0.33
C THR A 127 8.92 -6.49 0.50
N TYR A 128 9.35 -5.50 -0.28
CA TYR A 128 10.75 -5.04 -0.25
C TYR A 128 10.97 -3.81 0.63
N GLY A 129 9.95 -2.97 0.83
CA GLY A 129 10.05 -1.75 1.62
C GLY A 129 10.76 -0.61 0.90
N GLY A 130 11.06 0.46 1.64
CA GLY A 130 11.77 1.64 1.17
C GLY A 130 10.96 2.58 0.30
N LEU A 131 11.65 3.44 -0.42
CA LEU A 131 11.14 4.19 -1.57
C LEU A 131 11.55 3.42 -2.82
N GLU A 132 10.58 2.88 -3.54
CA GLU A 132 10.80 1.96 -4.65
C GLU A 132 10.26 2.50 -5.97
N ILE A 133 10.90 2.10 -7.06
CA ILE A 133 10.48 2.35 -8.44
C ILE A 133 10.26 1.00 -9.11
N ARG A 134 9.03 0.64 -9.43
CA ARG A 134 8.67 -0.60 -10.13
C ARG A 134 8.93 -0.44 -11.63
N VAL A 135 10.07 -0.92 -12.08
CA VAL A 135 10.51 -0.81 -13.49
C VAL A 135 9.93 -1.89 -14.37
N LYS A 136 9.61 -3.06 -13.79
CA LYS A 136 8.95 -4.18 -14.48
C LYS A 136 7.75 -4.66 -13.65
N PRO A 137 6.56 -4.81 -14.29
CA PRO A 137 5.39 -5.31 -13.57
C PRO A 137 5.52 -6.78 -13.22
N GLY A 138 4.90 -7.21 -12.13
CA GLY A 138 4.84 -8.60 -11.71
C GLY A 138 4.76 -8.76 -10.20
N ALA A 139 4.56 -9.98 -9.77
CA ALA A 139 4.61 -10.38 -8.36
C ALA A 139 6.03 -10.26 -7.79
N PRO A 140 6.21 -10.28 -6.46
CA PRO A 140 7.52 -10.39 -5.83
C PRO A 140 8.35 -11.55 -6.43
N GLY A 141 9.63 -11.29 -6.72
CA GLY A 141 10.53 -12.24 -7.41
C GLY A 141 10.34 -12.35 -8.93
N ILE A 142 9.34 -11.66 -9.53
CA ILE A 142 9.09 -11.61 -10.99
C ILE A 142 9.15 -10.17 -11.51
N GLY A 143 8.52 -9.24 -10.80
CA GLY A 143 8.67 -7.82 -11.03
C GLY A 143 10.05 -7.33 -10.61
N GLU A 144 10.47 -6.19 -11.15
CA GLU A 144 11.76 -5.59 -10.85
C GLU A 144 11.59 -4.20 -10.25
N LEU A 145 12.40 -3.92 -9.23
CA LEU A 145 12.41 -2.67 -8.48
C LEU A 145 13.79 -2.02 -8.55
N VAL A 146 13.79 -0.68 -8.53
CA VAL A 146 14.94 0.15 -8.19
C VAL A 146 14.63 0.83 -6.87
N CYS A 147 15.51 0.67 -5.89
CA CYS A 147 15.36 1.33 -4.59
C CYS A 147 16.02 2.70 -4.61
N VAL A 148 15.33 3.70 -4.09
CA VAL A 148 15.86 5.05 -3.88
C VAL A 148 16.33 5.16 -2.42
N PRO A 149 17.59 5.52 -2.16
CA PRO A 149 18.08 5.69 -0.79
C PRO A 149 17.27 6.74 -0.04
N VAL A 150 16.82 6.39 1.17
CA VAL A 150 16.07 7.29 2.05
C VAL A 150 16.83 7.50 3.35
N PRO A 151 17.17 8.74 3.73
CA PRO A 151 17.82 9.04 5.00
C PRO A 151 16.97 8.61 6.20
N LYS A 152 17.61 8.17 7.29
CA LYS A 152 16.93 7.72 8.53
C LYS A 152 16.14 8.82 9.24
N ASN A 153 16.53 10.09 9.04
CA ASN A 153 15.86 11.26 9.59
C ASN A 153 14.68 11.75 8.74
N LEU A 154 14.38 11.09 7.61
CA LEU A 154 13.26 11.44 6.78
C LEU A 154 11.98 10.76 7.27
N VAL A 155 10.89 11.52 7.29
CA VAL A 155 9.53 11.04 7.60
C VAL A 155 8.56 11.38 6.48
N VAL A 156 7.46 10.66 6.45
CA VAL A 156 6.32 10.95 5.58
C VAL A 156 5.20 11.52 6.44
N ALA A 157 4.84 12.76 6.17
CA ALA A 157 3.68 13.42 6.78
C ALA A 157 2.50 13.30 5.81
N CYS A 158 1.36 12.83 6.31
CA CYS A 158 0.13 12.65 5.55
C CYS A 158 -1.01 13.40 6.23
N HIS A 159 -1.85 14.09 5.46
CA HIS A 159 -3.13 14.62 5.94
C HIS A 159 -4.27 13.96 5.17
N VAL A 160 -5.11 13.22 5.90
CA VAL A 160 -6.12 12.31 5.33
C VAL A 160 -7.50 12.89 5.53
N PHE A 161 -8.22 13.13 4.45
CA PHE A 161 -9.62 13.57 4.45
C PHE A 161 -10.59 12.39 4.40
N GLY A 162 -10.28 11.34 3.64
CA GLY A 162 -11.15 10.18 3.55
C GLY A 162 -10.75 9.15 2.49
N PRO A 163 -11.59 8.14 2.30
CA PRO A 163 -11.34 7.10 1.32
C PRO A 163 -11.76 7.54 -0.10
N LEU A 164 -11.02 7.05 -1.11
CA LEU A 164 -11.43 7.04 -2.51
C LEU A 164 -11.52 5.61 -3.03
N SER A 165 -12.52 5.32 -3.87
CA SER A 165 -12.73 3.96 -4.38
C SER A 165 -11.76 3.61 -5.49
N THR A 166 -10.70 2.87 -5.18
CA THR A 166 -9.73 2.34 -6.16
C THR A 166 -10.41 1.58 -7.30
N ARG A 167 -11.37 0.71 -6.99
CA ARG A 167 -12.09 -0.10 -7.98
C ARG A 167 -12.84 0.79 -8.99
N LYS A 168 -13.53 1.83 -8.53
CA LYS A 168 -14.25 2.76 -9.39
C LYS A 168 -13.34 3.42 -10.42
N PHE A 169 -12.18 3.89 -9.98
CA PHE A 169 -11.22 4.59 -10.86
C PHE A 169 -10.46 3.64 -11.78
N LEU A 170 -10.08 2.44 -11.32
CA LEU A 170 -9.42 1.44 -12.16
C LEU A 170 -10.36 0.83 -13.21
N SER A 171 -11.68 0.85 -13.00
CA SER A 171 -12.65 0.41 -14.01
C SER A 171 -12.99 1.48 -15.03
N ASP A 172 -12.70 2.77 -14.75
CA ASP A 172 -12.97 3.87 -15.70
C ASP A 172 -11.89 3.95 -16.79
N PRO A 173 -12.27 3.77 -18.10
CA PRO A 173 -11.31 3.78 -19.19
C PRO A 173 -10.59 5.12 -19.37
N LEU A 174 -11.25 6.25 -19.07
CA LEU A 174 -10.65 7.58 -19.20
C LEU A 174 -9.58 7.81 -18.15
N THR A 175 -9.86 7.47 -16.89
CA THR A 175 -8.89 7.53 -15.79
C THR A 175 -7.69 6.61 -16.06
N ARG A 176 -7.94 5.38 -16.52
CA ARG A 176 -6.86 4.46 -16.92
C ARG A 176 -5.99 5.01 -18.05
N SER A 177 -6.61 5.63 -19.06
CA SER A 177 -5.88 6.27 -20.16
C SER A 177 -4.99 7.40 -19.67
N ARG A 178 -5.51 8.30 -18.81
CA ARG A 178 -4.71 9.38 -18.18
C ARG A 178 -3.55 8.85 -17.39
N ILE A 179 -3.76 7.83 -16.53
CA ILE A 179 -2.73 7.18 -15.75
C ILE A 179 -1.63 6.62 -16.66
N ASN A 180 -1.98 5.87 -17.71
CA ASN A 180 -1.02 5.20 -18.57
C ASN A 180 -0.26 6.17 -19.48
N ASN A 181 -0.93 7.20 -20.04
CA ASN A 181 -0.33 8.14 -20.98
C ASN A 181 0.81 8.95 -20.37
N LEU A 182 0.64 9.43 -19.13
CA LEU A 182 1.68 10.21 -18.46
C LEU A 182 2.57 9.35 -17.56
N GLY A 183 2.02 8.32 -16.92
CA GLY A 183 2.73 7.51 -15.94
C GLY A 183 4.03 6.90 -16.48
N GLY A 184 4.00 6.38 -17.71
CA GLY A 184 5.21 5.83 -18.34
C GLY A 184 6.30 6.88 -18.60
N LYS A 185 5.93 8.12 -18.96
CA LYS A 185 6.88 9.23 -19.15
C LYS A 185 7.46 9.69 -17.81
N MET A 186 6.63 9.87 -16.77
CA MET A 186 7.07 10.24 -15.42
C MET A 186 8.01 9.20 -14.84
N LEU A 187 7.71 7.92 -15.04
CA LEU A 187 8.55 6.85 -14.55
C LEU A 187 9.94 6.83 -15.19
N LYS A 188 10.05 7.07 -16.50
CA LYS A 188 11.35 7.21 -17.16
C LYS A 188 12.19 8.33 -16.56
N LEU A 189 11.61 9.52 -16.36
CA LEU A 189 12.28 10.64 -15.71
C LEU A 189 12.72 10.33 -14.28
N LEU A 190 11.92 9.55 -13.54
CA LEU A 190 12.27 9.14 -12.19
C LEU A 190 13.42 8.12 -12.17
N ILE A 191 13.45 7.19 -13.14
CA ILE A 191 14.55 6.20 -13.27
C ILE A 191 15.86 6.92 -13.65
N GLU A 192 15.82 7.94 -14.51
CA GLU A 192 17.00 8.73 -14.91
C GLU A 192 17.59 9.53 -13.75
N ALA A 193 16.74 10.00 -12.81
CA ALA A 193 17.19 10.74 -11.62
C ALA A 193 16.40 10.26 -10.38
N PRO A 194 16.78 9.10 -9.78
CA PRO A 194 16.04 8.46 -8.70
C PRO A 194 16.36 9.12 -7.35
N THR A 195 15.79 10.29 -7.14
CA THR A 195 15.93 11.08 -5.90
C THR A 195 14.57 11.35 -5.26
N ILE A 196 14.53 11.58 -3.95
CA ILE A 196 13.32 11.93 -3.20
C ILE A 196 12.69 13.21 -3.76
N ALA A 197 13.50 14.23 -4.06
CA ALA A 197 13.02 15.49 -4.62
C ALA A 197 12.33 15.27 -5.98
N ASN A 198 12.92 14.45 -6.86
CA ASN A 198 12.35 14.15 -8.16
C ASN A 198 11.09 13.27 -8.02
N PHE A 199 11.09 12.30 -7.10
CA PHE A 199 9.90 11.51 -6.78
C PHE A 199 8.72 12.41 -6.36
N MET A 200 8.92 13.33 -5.42
CA MET A 200 7.88 14.26 -4.96
C MET A 200 7.38 15.18 -6.08
N LYS A 201 8.30 15.77 -6.86
CA LYS A 201 7.98 16.64 -7.99
C LYS A 201 7.16 15.90 -9.07
N LEU A 202 7.60 14.71 -9.46
CA LEU A 202 6.91 13.92 -10.48
C LEU A 202 5.59 13.34 -9.97
N SER A 203 5.52 12.94 -8.71
CA SER A 203 4.29 12.52 -8.03
C SER A 203 3.23 13.63 -8.05
N ARG A 204 3.62 14.88 -7.72
CA ARG A 204 2.73 16.05 -7.79
C ARG A 204 2.22 16.27 -9.22
N ARG A 205 3.11 16.28 -10.21
CA ARG A 205 2.75 16.45 -11.62
C ARG A 205 1.83 15.35 -12.12
N PHE A 206 2.04 14.11 -11.67
CA PHE A 206 1.18 12.99 -12.01
C PHE A 206 -0.23 13.16 -11.40
N ALA A 207 -0.34 13.52 -10.13
CA ALA A 207 -1.60 13.76 -9.44
C ALA A 207 -2.45 14.85 -10.15
N GLU A 208 -1.82 15.95 -10.55
CA GLU A 208 -2.46 17.02 -11.34
C GLU A 208 -3.03 16.50 -12.66
N HIS A 209 -2.26 15.67 -13.37
CA HIS A 209 -2.68 15.15 -14.69
C HIS A 209 -3.83 14.14 -14.61
N VAL A 210 -3.81 13.27 -13.59
CA VAL A 210 -4.85 12.22 -13.46
C VAL A 210 -6.21 12.81 -13.18
N GLY A 211 -6.27 13.98 -12.51
CA GLY A 211 -7.50 14.70 -12.27
C GLY A 211 -8.37 14.10 -11.17
N LEU A 212 -7.75 13.49 -10.17
CA LEU A 212 -8.43 12.94 -8.98
C LEU A 212 -8.34 13.85 -7.76
N ILE A 213 -7.70 15.02 -7.89
CA ILE A 213 -7.53 15.98 -6.80
C ILE A 213 -8.89 16.54 -6.41
N THR A 214 -9.31 16.28 -5.17
CA THR A 214 -10.54 16.82 -4.57
C THR A 214 -10.36 18.29 -4.19
N ALA A 215 -11.46 18.98 -3.87
CA ALA A 215 -11.40 20.36 -3.38
C ALA A 215 -10.56 20.50 -2.10
N ASN A 216 -10.67 19.54 -1.17
CA ASN A 216 -9.90 19.52 0.08
C ASN A 216 -8.41 19.36 -0.18
N VAL A 217 -8.05 18.36 -1.04
CA VAL A 217 -6.65 18.12 -1.43
C VAL A 217 -6.10 19.35 -2.15
N ARG A 218 -6.85 19.98 -3.08
CA ARG A 218 -6.44 21.20 -3.77
C ARG A 218 -6.11 22.32 -2.81
N ALA A 219 -7.02 22.63 -1.89
CA ALA A 219 -6.83 23.70 -0.92
C ALA A 219 -5.57 23.50 -0.07
N LEU A 220 -5.29 22.25 0.34
CA LEU A 220 -4.10 21.94 1.13
C LEU A 220 -2.81 21.97 0.30
N LEU A 221 -2.86 21.52 -0.95
CA LEU A 221 -1.71 21.60 -1.87
C LEU A 221 -1.35 23.06 -2.17
N ASP A 222 -2.35 23.92 -2.43
CA ASP A 222 -2.12 25.35 -2.70
C ASP A 222 -1.52 26.09 -1.47
N ARG A 223 -1.89 25.64 -0.27
CA ARG A 223 -1.32 26.17 0.99
C ARG A 223 0.12 25.69 1.20
N ALA A 224 0.40 24.41 0.94
CA ALA A 224 1.75 23.86 0.98
C ALA A 224 2.68 24.57 -0.02
N ASP A 225 2.17 24.88 -1.22
CA ASP A 225 2.92 25.61 -2.25
C ASP A 225 3.30 27.02 -1.79
N LYS A 226 2.39 27.74 -1.04
CA LYS A 226 2.69 29.05 -0.43
C LYS A 226 3.78 28.97 0.65
N ALA A 227 3.85 27.83 1.34
CA ALA A 227 4.90 27.55 2.32
C ALA A 227 6.18 26.96 1.70
N ALA A 228 6.27 26.87 0.38
CA ALA A 228 7.36 26.25 -0.36
C ALA A 228 7.63 24.75 -0.01
N ILE A 229 6.61 24.04 0.48
CA ILE A 229 6.67 22.62 0.81
C ILE A 229 6.09 21.80 -0.34
N VAL A 230 6.90 20.90 -0.89
CA VAL A 230 6.46 20.02 -1.98
C VAL A 230 5.59 18.90 -1.43
N CYS A 231 4.28 18.99 -1.68
CA CYS A 231 3.31 17.96 -1.34
C CYS A 231 2.73 17.30 -2.59
N SER A 232 2.23 16.09 -2.45
CA SER A 232 1.52 15.37 -3.50
C SER A 232 0.31 14.63 -2.93
N MET A 233 -0.47 13.99 -3.81
CA MET A 233 -1.58 13.12 -3.49
C MET A 233 -1.21 11.68 -3.81
N PRO A 234 -1.41 10.71 -2.88
CA PRO A 234 -1.27 9.30 -3.21
C PRO A 234 -2.37 8.89 -4.19
N MET A 235 -2.07 7.96 -5.07
CA MET A 235 -3.07 7.48 -6.03
C MET A 235 -4.23 6.78 -5.28
N PHE A 236 -5.47 7.21 -5.58
CA PHE A 236 -6.70 6.68 -4.99
C PHE A 236 -6.87 6.90 -3.48
N GLY A 237 -6.39 8.01 -2.96
CA GLY A 237 -6.65 8.41 -1.57
C GLY A 237 -6.95 9.90 -1.47
N ASP A 238 -8.02 10.29 -0.77
CA ASP A 238 -8.29 11.70 -0.44
C ASP A 238 -7.34 12.13 0.69
N CYS A 239 -6.09 12.35 0.29
CA CYS A 239 -4.96 12.53 1.19
C CYS A 239 -3.88 13.39 0.51
N VAL A 240 -3.20 14.20 1.29
CA VAL A 240 -1.97 14.90 0.89
C VAL A 240 -0.80 14.28 1.64
N PHE A 241 0.34 14.10 0.97
CA PHE A 241 1.56 13.64 1.63
C PHE A 241 2.77 14.48 1.25
N ALA A 242 3.73 14.56 2.17
CA ALA A 242 5.06 15.13 1.98
C ALA A 242 6.12 14.20 2.54
N MET A 243 7.30 14.18 1.93
CA MET A 243 8.51 13.55 2.47
C MET A 243 9.43 14.65 2.98
N ILE A 244 9.62 14.72 4.29
CA ILE A 244 10.31 15.83 4.96
C ILE A 244 11.35 15.33 5.97
N ASP A 245 12.30 16.18 6.31
CA ASP A 245 13.19 15.95 7.46
C ASP A 245 12.39 16.02 8.77
N LYS A 246 12.77 15.22 9.78
CA LYS A 246 12.14 15.24 11.11
C LYS A 246 12.17 16.63 11.76
N ASN A 247 13.17 17.42 11.47
CA ASN A 247 13.28 18.78 11.99
C ASN A 247 12.24 19.75 11.39
N SER A 248 11.63 19.41 10.25
CA SER A 248 10.58 20.20 9.58
C SER A 248 9.16 19.77 9.93
N ILE A 249 8.99 18.87 10.92
CA ILE A 249 7.66 18.37 11.33
C ILE A 249 6.74 19.51 11.78
N ASP A 250 7.22 20.44 12.59
CA ASP A 250 6.41 21.54 13.10
C ASP A 250 5.95 22.50 11.98
N GLU A 251 6.76 22.64 10.93
CA GLU A 251 6.41 23.45 9.77
C GLU A 251 5.27 22.82 8.97
N ILE A 252 5.35 21.54 8.63
CA ILE A 252 4.29 20.84 7.90
C ILE A 252 3.01 20.71 8.74
N LEU A 253 3.12 20.53 10.06
CA LEU A 253 1.98 20.47 10.94
C LEU A 253 1.20 21.81 10.96
N ARG A 254 1.89 22.95 10.97
CA ARG A 254 1.23 24.27 10.84
C ARG A 254 0.43 24.37 9.54
N VAL A 255 0.99 23.92 8.42
CA VAL A 255 0.29 23.92 7.13
C VAL A 255 -0.93 23.00 7.13
N PHE A 256 -0.83 21.83 7.78
CA PHE A 256 -1.91 20.82 7.81
C PHE A 256 -3.00 21.15 8.85
N GLN A 257 -2.65 21.73 10.00
CA GLN A 257 -3.59 22.06 11.10
C GLN A 257 -4.59 23.16 10.78
N GLU A 258 -4.30 24.03 9.81
CA GLU A 258 -5.27 25.02 9.34
C GLU A 258 -6.47 24.39 8.59
N GLN A 259 -6.42 23.07 8.31
CA GLN A 259 -7.56 22.33 7.81
C GLN A 259 -8.41 21.81 8.96
N GLN A 260 -9.70 22.20 8.97
CA GLN A 260 -10.66 21.78 10.01
C GLN A 260 -11.08 20.31 9.86
N ALA A 261 -11.00 19.74 8.65
CA ALA A 261 -11.40 18.37 8.35
C ALA A 261 -10.18 17.46 8.13
N GLY A 262 -10.30 16.20 8.53
CA GLY A 262 -9.25 15.21 8.31
C GLY A 262 -8.39 14.95 9.54
N ARG A 263 -7.36 14.14 9.36
CA ARG A 263 -6.36 13.84 10.40
C ARG A 263 -4.95 13.79 9.84
N THR A 264 -4.00 14.28 10.60
CA THR A 264 -2.58 14.21 10.26
C THR A 264 -1.94 12.95 10.85
N ILE A 265 -1.10 12.31 10.06
CA ILE A 265 -0.33 11.12 10.40
C ILE A 265 1.12 11.38 10.00
N ILE A 266 2.06 11.04 10.88
CA ILE A 266 3.49 11.07 10.58
C ILE A 266 4.04 9.67 10.79
N SER A 267 4.78 9.16 9.81
CA SER A 267 5.41 7.85 9.88
C SER A 267 6.83 7.89 9.32
N SER A 268 7.72 7.11 9.91
CA SER A 268 9.00 6.81 9.28
C SER A 268 8.81 5.86 8.09
N VAL A 269 9.82 5.83 7.21
CA VAL A 269 9.86 4.89 6.08
C VAL A 269 10.27 3.50 6.60
N ASN A 270 9.51 2.49 6.22
CA ASN A 270 9.86 1.10 6.46
C ASN A 270 10.86 0.64 5.41
N GLN A 271 12.09 0.35 5.80
CA GLN A 271 13.18 -0.03 4.88
C GLN A 271 13.23 -1.53 4.56
N GLU A 272 12.57 -2.36 5.35
CA GLU A 272 12.77 -3.82 5.34
C GLU A 272 11.60 -4.59 4.72
N GLY A 273 10.47 -3.90 4.54
CA GLY A 273 9.22 -4.51 4.08
C GLY A 273 8.53 -5.35 5.16
N ALA A 274 7.56 -6.17 4.75
CA ALA A 274 6.78 -6.99 5.66
C ALA A 274 7.62 -8.12 6.28
N GLN A 275 7.43 -8.39 7.58
CA GLN A 275 8.15 -9.39 8.34
C GLN A 275 7.21 -10.18 9.25
N LEU A 276 7.63 -11.38 9.66
CA LEU A 276 7.03 -12.09 10.78
C LEU A 276 7.45 -11.41 12.09
N LEU A 277 6.52 -11.28 13.00
CA LEU A 277 6.78 -10.82 14.37
C LEU A 277 6.90 -12.05 15.26
N ASN A 278 7.97 -12.12 16.03
CA ASN A 278 8.21 -13.16 17.03
C ASN A 278 7.33 -12.93 18.26
#